data_741c1ec7744082c2c543155df545dace
#
_entry.id   741c1ec7744082c2c543155df545dace
#
_cell.length_a   1.000
_cell.length_b   1.000
_cell.length_c   1.000
_cell.angle_alpha   90.00
_cell.angle_beta   90.00
_cell.angle_gamma   90.00
#
_symmetry.space_group_name_H-M   'P 1'
#
loop_
_entity.id
_entity.type
_entity.pdbx_description
1 polymer ?
#
loop_
_entity_poly.entity_id
_entity_poly.type
_entity_poly.pdbx_seq_one_letter_code
_entity_poly.pdbx_strand_id
1 'polypeptide(L)'
;MTRRRRIDWSVILRKDAPLPQWGTQKAPSDVVELMLTFGDLVTLNDRDALLKRAVEISLHTIGLIRAGIYLYDEQLDLMLGSWGTDLRRRVADEHHAMFKLGEDGHRVFQRATLGEAQWTVVEDCPIIINDAEAIKIVGQGWVVCTPIRSARGPIGMMYNDAGLTDAAVDPEKQRNAAVLCTLLGLRLEALRGSGKVVYGPSGRHPAVAAALRLLDNDSTLGGVDIAKKLGVSLSRFARVFKTDMGMSLVDYRNQLRLDRFLALVDSGGTNLLEAALAAGFGSYSQFHRVFRTLRGASPRTYFSGHT
;
A
#
# COMPACT_ATOMS: atom_id res chain seq x y z
N MET A 1 -7.33 17.35 25.03
CA MET A 1 -6.58 16.33 25.83
C MET A 1 -6.93 14.95 25.27
N THR A 2 -6.14 14.45 24.34
CA THR A 2 -6.38 13.18 23.65
C THR A 2 -5.65 12.09 24.43
N ARG A 3 -6.41 11.20 25.05
CA ARG A 3 -5.88 10.04 25.79
C ARG A 3 -5.07 9.18 24.82
N ARG A 4 -3.74 9.14 24.99
CA ARG A 4 -2.87 8.12 24.40
C ARG A 4 -3.34 6.76 24.92
N ARG A 5 -3.88 5.90 24.03
CA ARG A 5 -4.13 4.51 24.37
C ARG A 5 -2.78 3.84 24.64
N ARG A 6 -2.54 3.43 25.87
CA ARG A 6 -1.42 2.54 26.21
C ARG A 6 -1.67 1.21 25.47
N ILE A 7 -0.68 0.80 24.67
CA ILE A 7 -0.68 -0.53 24.04
C ILE A 7 -0.44 -1.54 25.15
N ASP A 8 -1.33 -2.49 25.31
CA ASP A 8 -1.18 -3.57 26.29
C ASP A 8 -0.30 -4.67 25.67
N TRP A 9 0.96 -4.65 26.04
CA TRP A 9 1.99 -5.57 25.53
C TRP A 9 1.74 -7.03 25.93
N SER A 10 0.92 -7.31 26.96
CA SER A 10 0.65 -8.67 27.43
C SER A 10 -0.21 -9.47 26.44
N VAL A 11 -0.99 -8.79 25.59
CA VAL A 11 -1.86 -9.42 24.57
C VAL A 11 -1.06 -9.84 23.32
N ILE A 12 0.10 -9.19 23.09
CA ILE A 12 0.90 -9.36 21.87
C ILE A 12 1.91 -10.51 22.00
N LEU A 13 2.37 -10.79 23.21
CA LEU A 13 3.34 -11.86 23.49
C LEU A 13 2.64 -13.10 24.04
N ARG A 14 2.14 -13.98 23.18
CA ARG A 14 1.88 -15.37 23.61
C ARG A 14 3.23 -16.03 23.88
N LYS A 15 3.57 -16.15 25.17
CA LYS A 15 4.82 -16.77 25.66
C LYS A 15 5.02 -18.24 25.22
N ASP A 16 4.00 -18.89 24.67
CA ASP A 16 3.96 -20.32 24.42
C ASP A 16 3.92 -20.72 22.94
N ALA A 17 4.09 -19.76 22.01
CA ALA A 17 4.23 -20.14 20.59
C ALA A 17 5.68 -20.62 20.37
N PRO A 18 5.91 -21.87 19.90
CA PRO A 18 7.26 -22.31 19.58
C PRO A 18 7.83 -21.39 18.51
N LEU A 19 9.01 -20.83 18.79
CA LEU A 19 9.75 -20.03 17.81
C LEU A 19 9.99 -20.91 16.58
N PRO A 20 9.74 -20.38 15.37
CA PRO A 20 10.03 -21.12 14.16
C PRO A 20 11.52 -21.52 14.16
N GLN A 21 11.80 -22.80 13.94
CA GLN A 21 13.18 -23.25 13.73
C GLN A 21 13.62 -22.76 12.35
N TRP A 22 14.41 -21.70 12.34
CA TRP A 22 14.98 -21.13 11.14
C TRP A 22 16.13 -22.02 10.66
N GLY A 23 15.90 -22.76 9.57
CA GLY A 23 16.97 -23.44 8.89
C GLY A 23 18.05 -22.44 8.47
N THR A 24 19.29 -22.65 8.89
CA THR A 24 20.44 -21.88 8.44
C THR A 24 20.74 -22.25 6.99
N GLN A 25 20.05 -21.64 6.02
CA GLN A 25 20.54 -21.66 4.65
C GLN A 25 21.78 -20.77 4.62
N LYS A 26 22.92 -21.40 4.31
CA LYS A 26 24.17 -20.68 4.11
C LYS A 26 23.97 -19.77 2.90
N ALA A 27 24.15 -18.47 3.07
CA ALA A 27 24.12 -17.54 1.95
C ALA A 27 25.20 -17.98 0.93
N PRO A 28 24.91 -17.87 -0.38
CA PRO A 28 25.91 -18.20 -1.38
C PRO A 28 27.18 -17.38 -1.14
N SER A 29 28.29 -18.04 -0.93
CA SER A 29 29.60 -17.40 -0.76
C SER A 29 30.25 -17.05 -2.10
N ASP A 30 29.60 -17.45 -3.20
CA ASP A 30 30.12 -17.26 -4.55
C ASP A 30 29.43 -16.04 -5.22
N VAL A 31 30.23 -15.04 -5.51
CA VAL A 31 29.80 -13.81 -6.23
C VAL A 31 29.18 -14.17 -7.59
N VAL A 32 29.67 -15.25 -8.23
CA VAL A 32 29.16 -15.71 -9.53
C VAL A 32 27.72 -16.23 -9.39
N GLU A 33 27.41 -17.04 -8.38
CA GLU A 33 26.06 -17.51 -8.12
C GLU A 33 25.10 -16.37 -7.81
N LEU A 34 25.57 -15.39 -7.02
CA LEU A 34 24.81 -14.18 -6.73
C LEU A 34 24.49 -13.38 -8.02
N MET A 35 25.49 -13.19 -8.88
CA MET A 35 25.35 -12.50 -10.16
C MET A 35 24.40 -13.23 -11.11
N LEU A 36 24.47 -14.56 -11.20
CA LEU A 36 23.55 -15.37 -12.00
C LEU A 36 22.11 -15.22 -11.51
N THR A 37 21.89 -15.28 -10.20
CA THR A 37 20.55 -15.11 -9.60
C THR A 37 20.01 -13.69 -9.85
N PHE A 38 20.87 -12.66 -9.78
CA PHE A 38 20.46 -11.30 -10.11
C PHE A 38 20.18 -11.11 -11.59
N GLY A 39 20.83 -11.90 -12.45
CA GLY A 39 20.56 -11.94 -13.91
C GLY A 39 19.12 -12.26 -14.25
N ASP A 40 18.43 -13.07 -13.42
CA ASP A 40 17.00 -13.39 -13.62
C ASP A 40 16.13 -12.14 -13.61
N LEU A 41 16.49 -11.10 -12.84
CA LEU A 41 15.72 -9.86 -12.78
C LEU A 41 15.69 -9.12 -14.12
N VAL A 42 16.76 -9.25 -14.92
CA VAL A 42 16.88 -8.54 -16.21
C VAL A 42 15.88 -9.09 -17.23
N THR A 43 15.49 -10.36 -17.11
CA THR A 43 14.58 -11.04 -18.03
C THR A 43 13.11 -10.73 -17.77
N LEU A 44 12.77 -10.29 -16.55
CA LEU A 44 11.39 -10.01 -16.17
C LEU A 44 10.89 -8.69 -16.76
N ASN A 45 9.80 -8.76 -17.49
CA ASN A 45 9.15 -7.61 -18.14
C ASN A 45 7.92 -7.11 -17.39
N ASP A 46 7.43 -7.88 -16.42
CA ASP A 46 6.35 -7.48 -15.53
C ASP A 46 6.93 -6.86 -14.25
N ARG A 47 6.44 -5.66 -13.92
CA ARG A 47 6.93 -4.88 -12.78
C ARG A 47 6.64 -5.56 -11.45
N ASP A 48 5.46 -6.14 -11.31
CA ASP A 48 5.03 -6.77 -10.07
C ASP A 48 5.80 -8.08 -9.83
N ALA A 49 5.94 -8.89 -10.86
CA ALA A 49 6.77 -10.09 -10.83
C ALA A 49 8.24 -9.77 -10.52
N LEU A 50 8.77 -8.67 -11.06
CA LEU A 50 10.12 -8.19 -10.77
C LEU A 50 10.31 -7.85 -9.28
N LEU A 51 9.36 -7.11 -8.68
CA LEU A 51 9.40 -6.73 -7.27
C LEU A 51 9.28 -7.95 -6.36
N LYS A 52 8.37 -8.87 -6.69
CA LYS A 52 8.22 -10.14 -5.97
C LYS A 52 9.52 -10.95 -6.01
N ARG A 53 10.11 -11.10 -7.19
CA ARG A 53 11.36 -11.84 -7.38
C ARG A 53 12.52 -11.22 -6.59
N ALA A 54 12.60 -9.88 -6.52
CA ALA A 54 13.59 -9.19 -5.72
C ALA A 54 13.47 -9.50 -4.22
N VAL A 55 12.24 -9.60 -3.69
CA VAL A 55 12.01 -10.04 -2.30
C VAL A 55 12.39 -11.51 -2.10
N GLU A 56 12.07 -12.41 -3.03
CA GLU A 56 12.49 -13.80 -2.99
C GLU A 56 14.01 -13.95 -2.95
N ILE A 57 14.72 -13.20 -3.80
CA ILE A 57 16.20 -13.17 -3.81
C ILE A 57 16.76 -12.64 -2.49
N SER A 58 16.15 -11.59 -1.93
CA SER A 58 16.59 -11.05 -0.64
C SER A 58 16.52 -12.08 0.49
N LEU A 59 15.49 -12.94 0.47
CA LEU A 59 15.32 -13.99 1.48
C LEU A 59 16.21 -15.20 1.23
N HIS A 60 16.17 -15.75 0.01
CA HIS A 60 16.69 -17.08 -0.27
C HIS A 60 18.15 -17.05 -0.74
N THR A 61 18.53 -15.99 -1.45
CA THR A 61 19.89 -15.86 -1.99
C THR A 61 20.78 -15.02 -1.08
N ILE A 62 20.31 -13.82 -0.66
CA ILE A 62 21.08 -12.96 0.25
C ILE A 62 20.96 -13.44 1.69
N GLY A 63 19.86 -14.07 2.06
CA GLY A 63 19.63 -14.60 3.40
C GLY A 63 19.22 -13.54 4.42
N LEU A 64 18.53 -12.48 3.98
CA LEU A 64 17.89 -11.53 4.90
C LEU A 64 16.80 -12.22 5.70
N ILE A 65 16.58 -11.79 6.93
CA ILE A 65 15.55 -12.37 7.82
C ILE A 65 14.17 -11.94 7.39
N ARG A 66 13.96 -10.63 7.25
CA ARG A 66 12.78 -10.01 6.67
C ARG A 66 13.20 -8.93 5.70
N ALA A 67 12.42 -8.74 4.67
CA ALA A 67 12.60 -7.64 3.72
C ALA A 67 11.25 -7.25 3.11
N GLY A 68 11.17 -6.04 2.60
CA GLY A 68 10.06 -5.58 1.80
C GLY A 68 10.43 -4.35 0.99
N ILE A 69 9.65 -4.06 -0.04
CA ILE A 69 9.94 -3.02 -1.00
C ILE A 69 8.82 -2.00 -1.01
N TYR A 70 9.19 -0.74 -0.83
CA TYR A 70 8.32 0.42 -1.01
C TYR A 70 8.80 1.25 -2.18
N LEU A 71 7.88 1.66 -3.05
CA LEU A 71 8.15 2.54 -4.16
C LEU A 71 7.53 3.92 -3.91
N TYR A 72 8.24 4.97 -4.33
CA TYR A 72 7.81 6.33 -4.15
C TYR A 72 6.84 6.76 -5.25
N ASP A 73 5.68 7.23 -4.87
CA ASP A 73 4.70 7.85 -5.74
C ASP A 73 4.81 9.38 -5.62
N GLU A 74 5.39 10.01 -6.64
CA GLU A 74 5.59 11.46 -6.70
C GLU A 74 4.27 12.24 -6.77
N GLN A 75 3.21 11.65 -7.32
CA GLN A 75 1.93 12.34 -7.50
C GLN A 75 1.21 12.54 -6.17
N LEU A 76 1.27 11.54 -5.30
CA LEU A 76 0.64 11.59 -3.99
C LEU A 76 1.61 11.89 -2.85
N ASP A 77 2.92 11.89 -3.11
CA ASP A 77 3.98 12.02 -2.08
C ASP A 77 3.86 10.91 -1.03
N LEU A 78 3.72 9.67 -1.51
CA LEU A 78 3.57 8.48 -0.69
C LEU A 78 4.60 7.41 -1.02
N MET A 79 5.02 6.68 0.00
CA MET A 79 5.65 5.37 -0.17
C MET A 79 4.55 4.32 -0.26
N LEU A 80 4.56 3.55 -1.32
CA LEU A 80 3.59 2.50 -1.60
C LEU A 80 4.28 1.15 -1.46
N GLY A 81 3.76 0.31 -0.59
CA GLY A 81 4.20 -1.07 -0.44
C GLY A 81 3.98 -1.88 -1.71
N SER A 82 4.79 -2.89 -1.90
CA SER A 82 4.63 -3.86 -2.98
C SER A 82 4.64 -5.29 -2.43
N TRP A 83 5.77 -5.93 -2.46
CA TRP A 83 6.00 -7.23 -1.87
C TRP A 83 6.91 -7.11 -0.66
N GLY A 84 6.65 -7.91 0.34
CA GLY A 84 7.45 -8.00 1.56
C GLY A 84 7.44 -9.41 2.11
N THR A 85 7.73 -9.54 3.40
CA THR A 85 7.80 -10.83 4.06
C THR A 85 7.04 -10.85 5.37
N ASP A 86 6.32 -11.93 5.62
CA ASP A 86 5.71 -12.19 6.92
C ASP A 86 6.77 -12.63 7.98
N LEU A 87 6.33 -12.77 9.23
CA LEU A 87 7.19 -13.27 10.33
C LEU A 87 7.68 -14.70 10.15
N ARG A 88 7.07 -15.47 9.24
CA ARG A 88 7.48 -16.83 8.90
C ARG A 88 8.43 -16.88 7.70
N ARG A 89 8.94 -15.71 7.29
CA ARG A 89 9.82 -15.55 6.13
C ARG A 89 9.17 -16.01 4.81
N ARG A 90 7.87 -15.92 4.69
CA ARG A 90 7.17 -16.15 3.42
C ARG A 90 6.95 -14.81 2.74
N VAL A 91 7.04 -14.81 1.42
CA VAL A 91 6.69 -13.64 0.63
C VAL A 91 5.22 -13.29 0.85
N ALA A 92 4.94 -12.02 1.12
CA ALA A 92 3.63 -11.49 1.44
C ALA A 92 3.30 -10.28 0.56
N ASP A 93 2.03 -10.12 0.25
CA ASP A 93 1.50 -8.96 -0.47
C ASP A 93 1.37 -7.78 0.51
N GLU A 94 2.14 -6.72 0.26
CA GLU A 94 2.10 -5.47 1.03
C GLU A 94 1.54 -4.28 0.22
N HIS A 95 0.88 -4.51 -0.91
CA HIS A 95 0.33 -3.44 -1.74
C HIS A 95 -0.75 -2.59 -1.06
N HIS A 96 -1.30 -3.04 0.05
CA HIS A 96 -2.21 -2.26 0.88
C HIS A 96 -1.49 -1.26 1.79
N ALA A 97 -0.18 -1.42 2.00
CA ALA A 97 0.61 -0.57 2.87
C ALA A 97 1.00 0.72 2.17
N MET A 98 0.84 1.83 2.86
CA MET A 98 1.29 3.14 2.39
C MET A 98 1.60 4.06 3.56
N PHE A 99 2.58 4.94 3.39
CA PHE A 99 2.91 5.98 4.35
C PHE A 99 3.52 7.20 3.66
N LYS A 100 3.47 8.34 4.32
CA LYS A 100 4.04 9.58 3.82
C LYS A 100 5.46 9.79 4.37
N LEU A 101 6.39 10.13 3.47
CA LEU A 101 7.73 10.54 3.90
C LEU A 101 7.66 11.88 4.61
N GLY A 102 8.47 12.03 5.67
CA GLY A 102 8.60 13.29 6.40
C GLY A 102 7.55 13.56 7.48
N GLU A 103 6.52 12.74 7.62
CA GLU A 103 5.62 12.77 8.77
C GLU A 103 6.24 12.09 10.00
N ASP A 104 5.65 12.34 11.18
CA ASP A 104 6.17 11.83 12.45
C ASP A 104 6.40 10.32 12.40
N GLY A 105 7.62 9.91 12.70
CA GLY A 105 8.10 8.52 12.64
C GLY A 105 8.71 8.10 11.30
N HIS A 106 8.48 8.80 10.19
CA HIS A 106 8.98 8.42 8.87
C HIS A 106 10.14 9.30 8.35
N ARG A 107 10.60 10.30 9.11
CA ARG A 107 11.72 11.18 8.73
C ARG A 107 13.03 10.42 8.52
N VAL A 108 13.23 9.33 9.24
CA VAL A 108 14.41 8.49 9.08
C VAL A 108 14.37 7.78 7.74
N PHE A 109 13.22 7.22 7.37
CA PHE A 109 13.01 6.60 6.05
C PHE A 109 13.18 7.61 4.92
N GLN A 110 12.77 8.86 5.12
CA GLN A 110 13.03 9.93 4.18
C GLN A 110 14.53 10.15 3.96
N ARG A 111 15.32 10.25 5.04
CA ARG A 111 16.77 10.41 4.94
C ARG A 111 17.44 9.21 4.27
N ALA A 112 17.00 8.00 4.60
CA ALA A 112 17.52 6.78 4.01
C ALA A 112 17.19 6.70 2.51
N THR A 113 15.97 7.06 2.10
CA THR A 113 15.54 6.98 0.70
C THR A 113 16.17 8.07 -0.15
N LEU A 114 16.20 9.32 0.33
CA LEU A 114 16.67 10.49 -0.42
C LEU A 114 18.17 10.78 -0.21
N GLY A 115 18.80 10.18 0.79
CA GLY A 115 20.21 10.37 1.10
C GLY A 115 21.15 9.68 0.09
N GLU A 116 22.44 9.97 0.19
CA GLU A 116 23.48 9.42 -0.70
C GLU A 116 24.01 8.06 -0.21
N ALA A 117 23.73 7.68 1.03
CA ALA A 117 24.21 6.43 1.61
C ALA A 117 23.72 5.20 0.83
N GLN A 118 24.54 4.16 0.76
CA GLN A 118 24.15 2.89 0.14
C GLN A 118 23.07 2.19 0.94
N TRP A 119 23.11 2.30 2.27
CA TRP A 119 22.06 1.90 3.21
C TRP A 119 22.16 2.72 4.49
N THR A 120 21.12 2.75 5.26
CA THR A 120 21.02 3.43 6.55
C THR A 120 20.49 2.46 7.58
N VAL A 121 21.17 2.30 8.71
CA VAL A 121 20.66 1.54 9.86
C VAL A 121 19.93 2.48 10.79
N VAL A 122 18.74 2.06 11.22
CA VAL A 122 17.91 2.75 12.22
C VAL A 122 17.77 1.83 13.40
N GLU A 123 18.37 2.22 14.51
CA GLU A 123 18.27 1.48 15.78
C GLU A 123 16.95 1.80 16.50
N ASP A 124 16.58 0.94 17.45
CA ASP A 124 15.39 1.11 18.30
C ASP A 124 14.08 1.36 17.53
N CYS A 125 13.99 0.79 16.33
CA CYS A 125 12.84 0.95 15.46
C CYS A 125 11.75 -0.08 15.81
N PRO A 126 10.46 0.31 15.82
CA PRO A 126 9.38 -0.66 15.96
C PRO A 126 9.36 -1.61 14.76
N ILE A 127 9.37 -2.90 15.04
CA ILE A 127 9.19 -3.95 14.03
C ILE A 127 7.70 -4.07 13.73
N ILE A 128 7.34 -3.78 12.50
CA ILE A 128 5.93 -3.67 12.07
C ILE A 128 5.57 -4.84 11.17
N ILE A 129 4.37 -5.38 11.36
CA ILE A 129 3.70 -6.24 10.38
C ILE A 129 2.59 -5.43 9.74
N ASN A 130 2.58 -5.39 8.42
CA ASN A 130 1.47 -4.90 7.66
C ASN A 130 0.49 -6.05 7.41
N ASP A 131 -0.59 -6.08 8.18
CA ASP A 131 -1.73 -6.93 7.92
C ASP A 131 -2.78 -6.09 7.17
N ALA A 132 -3.50 -6.67 6.23
CA ALA A 132 -4.53 -5.96 5.45
C ALA A 132 -5.58 -5.26 6.34
N GLU A 133 -5.79 -5.75 7.56
CA GLU A 133 -6.76 -5.21 8.51
C GLU A 133 -6.14 -4.19 9.50
N ALA A 134 -4.84 -4.30 9.82
CA ALA A 134 -4.20 -3.43 10.79
C ALA A 134 -2.66 -3.45 10.72
N ILE A 135 -2.05 -2.32 11.04
CA ILE A 135 -0.62 -2.23 11.32
C ILE A 135 -0.39 -2.72 12.75
N LYS A 136 0.44 -3.77 12.91
CA LYS A 136 0.77 -4.36 14.21
C LYS A 136 2.25 -4.17 14.49
N ILE A 137 2.57 -3.57 15.65
CA ILE A 137 3.94 -3.56 16.17
C ILE A 137 4.15 -4.87 16.92
N VAL A 138 5.15 -5.64 16.52
CA VAL A 138 5.42 -6.98 17.07
C VAL A 138 6.69 -7.05 17.90
N GLY A 139 7.53 -6.02 17.83
CA GLY A 139 8.79 -5.95 18.57
C GLY A 139 9.47 -4.62 18.36
N GLN A 140 10.72 -4.53 18.80
CA GLN A 140 11.61 -3.40 18.61
C GLN A 140 13.00 -3.93 18.25
N GLY A 141 13.69 -3.26 17.35
CA GLY A 141 15.01 -3.68 16.89
C GLY A 141 15.56 -2.70 15.86
N TRP A 142 16.52 -3.15 15.07
CA TRP A 142 17.04 -2.35 13.98
C TRP A 142 16.24 -2.57 12.69
N VAL A 143 16.16 -1.53 11.88
CA VAL A 143 15.70 -1.58 10.50
C VAL A 143 16.78 -0.98 9.61
N VAL A 144 17.14 -1.68 8.55
CA VAL A 144 18.00 -1.15 7.50
C VAL A 144 17.14 -0.72 6.33
N CYS A 145 17.39 0.48 5.83
CA CYS A 145 16.78 1.02 4.62
C CYS A 145 17.83 1.11 3.53
N THR A 146 17.64 0.42 2.44
CA THR A 146 18.49 0.42 1.25
C THR A 146 17.74 1.10 0.11
N PRO A 147 18.17 2.28 -0.37
CA PRO A 147 17.46 2.99 -1.42
C PRO A 147 17.52 2.28 -2.76
N ILE A 148 16.43 2.30 -3.49
CA ILE A 148 16.33 1.86 -4.87
C ILE A 148 16.40 3.11 -5.74
N ARG A 149 17.45 3.22 -6.57
CA ARG A 149 17.74 4.42 -7.36
C ARG A 149 17.70 4.13 -8.85
N SER A 150 17.12 5.06 -9.60
CA SER A 150 17.27 5.15 -11.05
C SER A 150 18.27 6.24 -11.42
N ALA A 151 18.55 6.40 -12.71
CA ALA A 151 19.37 7.50 -13.21
C ALA A 151 18.76 8.89 -12.91
N ARG A 152 17.48 8.98 -12.61
CA ARG A 152 16.75 10.22 -12.29
C ARG A 152 16.66 10.50 -10.79
N GLY A 153 17.16 9.59 -9.95
CA GLY A 153 17.11 9.72 -8.50
C GLY A 153 16.45 8.52 -7.81
N PRO A 154 16.19 8.64 -6.51
CA PRO A 154 15.56 7.58 -5.73
C PRO A 154 14.11 7.35 -6.16
N ILE A 155 13.75 6.08 -6.35
CA ILE A 155 12.41 5.65 -6.77
C ILE A 155 11.73 4.75 -5.74
N GLY A 156 12.42 4.45 -4.65
CA GLY A 156 11.91 3.62 -3.58
C GLY A 156 13.01 3.19 -2.62
N MET A 157 12.66 2.23 -1.78
CA MET A 157 13.60 1.58 -0.86
C MET A 157 13.23 0.13 -0.64
N MET A 158 14.23 -0.68 -0.31
CA MET A 158 14.06 -1.95 0.36
C MET A 158 14.33 -1.73 1.85
N TYR A 159 13.43 -2.17 2.71
CA TYR A 159 13.72 -2.30 4.13
C TYR A 159 14.06 -3.74 4.45
N ASN A 160 14.87 -3.96 5.47
CA ASN A 160 15.05 -5.26 6.09
C ASN A 160 15.30 -5.10 7.60
N ASP A 161 14.91 -6.11 8.36
CA ASP A 161 15.03 -6.14 9.81
C ASP A 161 15.34 -7.56 10.32
N ALA A 162 15.64 -7.66 11.61
CA ALA A 162 15.89 -8.94 12.27
C ALA A 162 14.61 -9.73 12.61
N GLY A 163 13.43 -9.19 12.30
CA GLY A 163 12.17 -9.77 12.74
C GLY A 163 12.08 -9.82 14.26
N LEU A 164 11.81 -11.01 14.80
CA LEU A 164 11.76 -11.26 16.25
C LEU A 164 13.05 -11.94 16.78
N THR A 165 14.17 -11.81 16.07
CA THR A 165 15.44 -12.38 16.49
C THR A 165 16.40 -11.30 17.01
N ASP A 166 17.41 -11.69 17.77
CA ASP A 166 18.48 -10.80 18.24
C ASP A 166 19.66 -10.74 17.26
N ALA A 167 19.45 -11.07 15.98
CA ALA A 167 20.49 -11.07 14.99
C ALA A 167 21.02 -9.66 14.75
N ALA A 168 22.35 -9.52 14.72
CA ALA A 168 22.98 -8.25 14.36
C ALA A 168 22.87 -7.97 12.86
N VAL A 169 23.05 -6.70 12.49
CA VAL A 169 23.17 -6.30 11.07
C VAL A 169 24.38 -6.96 10.47
N ASP A 170 24.20 -7.67 9.35
CA ASP A 170 25.29 -8.32 8.61
C ASP A 170 25.72 -7.42 7.44
N PRO A 171 26.94 -6.85 7.48
CA PRO A 171 27.38 -5.92 6.45
C PRO A 171 27.55 -6.55 5.06
N GLU A 172 27.81 -7.86 4.96
CA GLU A 172 27.92 -8.55 3.68
C GLU A 172 26.54 -8.68 3.02
N LYS A 173 25.54 -9.10 3.79
CA LYS A 173 24.16 -9.15 3.31
C LYS A 173 23.65 -7.77 2.89
N GLN A 174 24.04 -6.71 3.62
CA GLN A 174 23.66 -5.35 3.27
C GLN A 174 24.32 -4.89 1.96
N ARG A 175 25.60 -5.24 1.71
CA ARG A 175 26.25 -4.97 0.41
C ARG A 175 25.51 -5.67 -0.73
N ASN A 176 25.14 -6.93 -0.55
CA ASN A 176 24.42 -7.71 -1.54
C ASN A 176 23.00 -7.13 -1.79
N ALA A 177 22.31 -6.69 -0.74
CA ALA A 177 21.04 -6.00 -0.84
C ALA A 177 21.16 -4.65 -1.60
N ALA A 178 22.25 -3.91 -1.39
CA ALA A 178 22.51 -2.66 -2.12
C ALA A 178 22.75 -2.91 -3.62
N VAL A 179 23.46 -3.98 -3.97
CA VAL A 179 23.63 -4.40 -5.37
C VAL A 179 22.30 -4.78 -5.98
N LEU A 180 21.48 -5.59 -5.28
CA LEU A 180 20.13 -5.96 -5.71
C LEU A 180 19.26 -4.71 -5.94
N CYS A 181 19.24 -3.76 -5.01
CA CYS A 181 18.48 -2.53 -5.12
C CYS A 181 18.94 -1.65 -6.30
N THR A 182 20.23 -1.63 -6.60
CA THR A 182 20.80 -0.92 -7.76
C THR A 182 20.29 -1.53 -9.06
N LEU A 183 20.38 -2.86 -9.22
CA LEU A 183 19.90 -3.57 -10.41
C LEU A 183 18.37 -3.44 -10.57
N LEU A 184 17.65 -3.55 -9.45
CA LEU A 184 16.21 -3.35 -9.43
C LEU A 184 15.83 -1.95 -9.90
N GLY A 185 16.53 -0.92 -9.45
CA GLY A 185 16.32 0.46 -9.88
C GLY A 185 16.53 0.67 -11.36
N LEU A 186 17.61 0.12 -11.92
CA LEU A 186 17.89 0.16 -13.36
C LEU A 186 16.80 -0.55 -14.17
N ARG A 187 16.35 -1.71 -13.69
CA ARG A 187 15.31 -2.47 -14.39
C ARG A 187 13.95 -1.80 -14.32
N LEU A 188 13.56 -1.28 -13.17
CA LEU A 188 12.32 -0.52 -13.01
C LEU A 188 12.30 0.73 -13.91
N GLU A 189 13.43 1.42 -14.07
CA GLU A 189 13.54 2.55 -14.98
C GLU A 189 13.35 2.11 -16.45
N ALA A 190 13.95 1.01 -16.86
CA ALA A 190 13.78 0.45 -18.20
C ALA A 190 12.31 0.06 -18.49
N LEU A 191 11.57 -0.38 -17.48
CA LEU A 191 10.15 -0.74 -17.60
C LEU A 191 9.20 0.47 -17.56
N ARG A 192 9.64 1.66 -17.17
CA ARG A 192 8.79 2.87 -17.08
C ARG A 192 8.11 3.26 -18.41
N GLY A 193 8.71 2.93 -19.53
CA GLY A 193 8.18 3.25 -20.88
C GLY A 193 7.20 2.24 -21.44
N SER A 194 6.99 1.10 -20.81
CA SER A 194 6.34 -0.07 -21.43
C SER A 194 4.87 -0.27 -21.12
N GLY A 195 4.18 0.67 -20.45
CA GLY A 195 2.74 0.53 -20.25
C GLY A 195 2.18 1.14 -18.95
N LYS A 196 0.89 0.88 -18.70
CA LYS A 196 0.19 1.28 -17.48
C LYS A 196 0.85 0.60 -16.27
N VAL A 197 1.17 1.38 -15.26
CA VAL A 197 1.66 0.82 -13.98
C VAL A 197 0.56 -0.07 -13.40
N VAL A 198 0.82 -1.35 -13.27
CA VAL A 198 -0.06 -2.30 -12.58
C VAL A 198 0.40 -2.37 -11.14
N TYR A 199 -0.52 -2.20 -10.21
CA TYR A 199 -0.25 -2.24 -8.77
C TYR A 199 -0.75 -3.57 -8.20
N GLY A 200 0.14 -4.55 -8.09
CA GLY A 200 -0.15 -5.83 -7.46
C GLY A 200 -1.34 -6.60 -8.04
N PRO A 201 -1.82 -7.61 -7.33
CA PRO A 201 -2.92 -8.48 -7.78
C PRO A 201 -4.23 -7.74 -8.02
N SER A 202 -4.48 -6.62 -7.34
CA SER A 202 -5.70 -5.82 -7.52
C SER A 202 -5.70 -5.00 -8.82
N GLY A 203 -4.55 -4.79 -9.44
CA GLY A 203 -4.37 -3.92 -10.60
C GLY A 203 -4.70 -2.44 -10.37
N ARG A 204 -4.98 -2.04 -9.11
CA ARG A 204 -5.41 -0.69 -8.72
C ARG A 204 -4.35 0.03 -7.90
N HIS A 205 -4.30 1.35 -8.06
CA HIS A 205 -3.45 2.18 -7.20
C HIS A 205 -3.82 1.98 -5.72
N PRO A 206 -2.84 1.73 -4.79
CA PRO A 206 -3.11 1.45 -3.38
C PRO A 206 -3.98 2.48 -2.67
N ALA A 207 -3.76 3.78 -2.92
CA ALA A 207 -4.60 4.84 -2.37
C ALA A 207 -6.05 4.79 -2.90
N VAL A 208 -6.26 4.35 -4.14
CA VAL A 208 -7.60 4.14 -4.71
C VAL A 208 -8.26 2.93 -4.05
N ALA A 209 -7.56 1.82 -3.92
CA ALA A 209 -8.05 0.64 -3.23
C ALA A 209 -8.43 0.94 -1.77
N ALA A 210 -7.61 1.74 -1.06
CA ALA A 210 -7.92 2.18 0.30
C ALA A 210 -9.16 3.10 0.34
N ALA A 211 -9.30 4.02 -0.62
CA ALA A 211 -10.48 4.87 -0.70
C ALA A 211 -11.77 4.07 -0.97
N LEU A 212 -11.70 3.04 -1.81
CA LEU A 212 -12.84 2.16 -2.07
C LEU A 212 -13.26 1.44 -0.79
N ARG A 213 -12.32 0.88 -0.02
CA ARG A 213 -12.62 0.26 1.30
C ARG A 213 -13.25 1.26 2.28
N LEU A 214 -12.77 2.51 2.30
CA LEU A 214 -13.39 3.55 3.14
C LEU A 214 -14.84 3.84 2.72
N LEU A 215 -15.12 3.87 1.42
CA LEU A 215 -16.45 4.10 0.87
C LEU A 215 -17.39 2.90 1.06
N ASP A 216 -16.87 1.67 1.03
CA ASP A 216 -17.62 0.45 1.33
C ASP A 216 -18.08 0.45 2.80
N ASN A 217 -17.21 0.88 3.72
CA ASN A 217 -17.52 1.00 5.14
C ASN A 217 -18.45 2.19 5.45
N ASP A 218 -18.25 3.33 4.76
CA ASP A 218 -19.04 4.54 4.93
C ASP A 218 -19.20 5.30 3.60
N SER A 219 -20.27 5.02 2.88
CA SER A 219 -20.59 5.66 1.59
C SER A 219 -20.89 7.16 1.69
N THR A 220 -21.07 7.70 2.91
CA THR A 220 -21.33 9.13 3.14
C THR A 220 -20.07 9.98 3.11
N LEU A 221 -18.88 9.37 3.28
CA LEU A 221 -17.61 10.08 3.33
C LEU A 221 -17.43 11.06 2.17
N GLY A 222 -17.02 12.29 2.50
CA GLY A 222 -16.65 13.33 1.55
C GLY A 222 -15.30 13.04 0.88
N GLY A 223 -15.09 13.60 -0.31
CA GLY A 223 -13.77 13.50 -0.96
C GLY A 223 -12.66 14.12 -0.11
N VAL A 224 -12.96 15.20 0.64
CA VAL A 224 -12.04 15.84 1.58
C VAL A 224 -11.67 14.90 2.72
N ASP A 225 -12.68 14.21 3.29
CA ASP A 225 -12.46 13.28 4.42
C ASP A 225 -11.65 12.06 3.99
N ILE A 226 -11.93 11.53 2.79
CA ILE A 226 -11.14 10.45 2.20
C ILE A 226 -9.68 10.88 2.02
N ALA A 227 -9.45 12.02 1.37
CA ALA A 227 -8.10 12.54 1.15
C ALA A 227 -7.35 12.78 2.47
N LYS A 228 -8.04 13.31 3.49
CA LYS A 228 -7.50 13.50 4.85
C LYS A 228 -7.14 12.17 5.51
N LYS A 229 -8.00 11.15 5.42
CA LYS A 229 -7.73 9.81 5.97
C LYS A 229 -6.55 9.12 5.29
N LEU A 230 -6.33 9.41 4.01
CA LEU A 230 -5.21 8.89 3.22
C LEU A 230 -3.93 9.73 3.36
N GLY A 231 -3.95 10.87 4.07
CA GLY A 231 -2.79 11.77 4.20
C GLY A 231 -2.40 12.48 2.91
N VAL A 232 -3.31 12.67 1.95
CA VAL A 232 -3.03 13.23 0.62
C VAL A 232 -3.85 14.48 0.32
N SER A 233 -3.40 15.31 -0.64
CA SER A 233 -4.21 16.42 -1.11
C SER A 233 -5.38 15.93 -1.98
N LEU A 234 -6.57 16.51 -1.78
CA LEU A 234 -7.77 16.15 -2.53
C LEU A 234 -7.55 16.26 -4.05
N SER A 235 -6.91 17.33 -4.51
CA SER A 235 -6.71 17.58 -5.93
C SER A 235 -5.79 16.54 -6.60
N ARG A 236 -4.72 16.15 -5.92
CA ARG A 236 -3.82 15.09 -6.39
C ARG A 236 -4.54 13.74 -6.38
N PHE A 237 -5.21 13.41 -5.28
CA PHE A 237 -5.95 12.17 -5.16
C PHE A 237 -7.06 12.04 -6.20
N ALA A 238 -7.85 13.10 -6.45
CA ALA A 238 -8.91 13.08 -7.47
C ALA A 238 -8.37 12.79 -8.87
N ARG A 239 -7.15 13.25 -9.19
CA ARG A 239 -6.48 12.97 -10.47
C ARG A 239 -6.08 11.49 -10.55
N VAL A 240 -5.43 10.96 -9.52
CA VAL A 240 -5.03 9.54 -9.46
C VAL A 240 -6.27 8.65 -9.52
N PHE A 241 -7.32 8.97 -8.75
CA PHE A 241 -8.57 8.23 -8.75
C PHE A 241 -9.19 8.19 -10.16
N LYS A 242 -9.27 9.34 -10.84
CA LYS A 242 -9.83 9.42 -12.19
C LYS A 242 -9.01 8.61 -13.20
N THR A 243 -7.69 8.64 -13.09
CA THR A 243 -6.78 7.88 -13.99
C THR A 243 -6.95 6.38 -13.77
N ASP A 244 -7.08 5.95 -12.52
CA ASP A 244 -7.18 4.53 -12.15
C ASP A 244 -8.56 3.94 -12.42
N MET A 245 -9.62 4.69 -12.08
CA MET A 245 -11.02 4.25 -12.16
C MET A 245 -11.72 4.59 -13.49
N GLY A 246 -11.12 5.46 -14.31
CA GLY A 246 -11.75 5.97 -15.53
C GLY A 246 -12.87 6.98 -15.30
N MET A 247 -13.24 7.26 -14.04
CA MET A 247 -14.29 8.21 -13.65
C MET A 247 -13.89 9.05 -12.45
N SER A 248 -14.56 10.20 -12.25
CA SER A 248 -14.24 11.04 -11.09
C SER A 248 -14.69 10.39 -9.78
N LEU A 249 -14.01 10.75 -8.67
CA LEU A 249 -14.43 10.33 -7.32
C LEU A 249 -15.87 10.79 -6.99
N VAL A 250 -16.26 11.96 -7.50
CA VAL A 250 -17.62 12.49 -7.29
C VAL A 250 -18.66 11.62 -8.01
N ASP A 251 -18.40 11.25 -9.27
CA ASP A 251 -19.30 10.41 -10.05
C ASP A 251 -19.41 9.01 -9.45
N TYR A 252 -18.29 8.42 -9.04
CA TYR A 252 -18.26 7.13 -8.36
C TYR A 252 -19.11 7.16 -7.08
N ARG A 253 -18.93 8.16 -6.22
CA ARG A 253 -19.74 8.32 -5.01
C ARG A 253 -21.21 8.54 -5.29
N ASN A 254 -21.54 9.29 -6.33
CA ASN A 254 -22.92 9.49 -6.74
C ASN A 254 -23.57 8.18 -7.23
N GLN A 255 -22.79 7.33 -7.93
CA GLN A 255 -23.24 6.00 -8.32
C GLN A 255 -23.53 5.13 -7.10
N LEU A 256 -22.61 5.03 -6.14
CA LEU A 256 -22.80 4.27 -4.90
C LEU A 256 -24.06 4.73 -4.12
N ARG A 257 -24.25 6.05 -4.01
CA ARG A 257 -25.44 6.60 -3.34
C ARG A 257 -26.73 6.26 -4.09
N LEU A 258 -26.69 6.29 -5.41
CA LEU A 258 -27.85 5.93 -6.22
C LEU A 258 -28.19 4.44 -6.05
N ASP A 259 -27.19 3.56 -6.08
CA ASP A 259 -27.40 2.13 -5.90
C ASP A 259 -27.97 1.81 -4.50
N ARG A 260 -27.45 2.49 -3.46
CA ARG A 260 -28.01 2.41 -2.11
C ARG A 260 -29.43 2.94 -2.01
N PHE A 261 -29.72 4.06 -2.68
CA PHE A 261 -31.07 4.61 -2.75
C PHE A 261 -32.07 3.60 -3.36
N LEU A 262 -31.70 2.99 -4.49
CA LEU A 262 -32.52 1.99 -5.14
C LEU A 262 -32.82 0.79 -4.23
N ALA A 263 -31.77 0.27 -3.55
CA ALA A 263 -31.92 -0.82 -2.59
C ALA A 263 -32.89 -0.45 -1.43
N LEU A 264 -32.81 0.80 -0.93
CA LEU A 264 -33.72 1.28 0.11
C LEU A 264 -35.17 1.39 -0.37
N VAL A 265 -35.38 1.85 -1.60
CA VAL A 265 -36.73 1.91 -2.18
C VAL A 265 -37.33 0.52 -2.45
N ASP A 266 -36.51 -0.39 -2.98
CA ASP A 266 -36.89 -1.78 -3.26
C ASP A 266 -37.25 -2.57 -1.99
N SER A 267 -36.64 -2.24 -0.85
CA SER A 267 -36.94 -2.85 0.45
C SER A 267 -38.32 -2.42 1.02
N GLY A 268 -38.93 -1.39 0.46
CA GLY A 268 -40.27 -0.88 0.84
C GLY A 268 -40.25 -0.02 2.11
N GLY A 269 -41.37 0.68 2.33
CA GLY A 269 -41.64 1.39 3.60
C GLY A 269 -41.03 2.79 3.73
N THR A 270 -40.24 3.26 2.75
CA THR A 270 -39.58 4.57 2.83
C THR A 270 -40.01 5.47 1.66
N ASN A 271 -40.30 6.74 1.93
CA ASN A 271 -40.57 7.69 0.85
C ASN A 271 -39.25 8.10 0.13
N LEU A 272 -39.35 8.60 -1.11
CA LEU A 272 -38.20 8.94 -1.94
C LEU A 272 -37.26 9.97 -1.30
N LEU A 273 -37.79 10.90 -0.51
CA LEU A 273 -36.97 11.90 0.18
C LEU A 273 -36.13 11.25 1.30
N GLU A 274 -36.77 10.46 2.15
CA GLU A 274 -36.11 9.75 3.25
C GLU A 274 -35.06 8.78 2.71
N ALA A 275 -35.41 7.98 1.68
CA ALA A 275 -34.46 7.07 1.03
C ALA A 275 -33.26 7.81 0.45
N ALA A 276 -33.46 8.98 -0.18
CA ALA A 276 -32.36 9.78 -0.73
C ALA A 276 -31.42 10.30 0.38
N LEU A 277 -31.99 10.81 1.48
CA LEU A 277 -31.16 11.26 2.62
C LEU A 277 -30.42 10.10 3.29
N ALA A 278 -31.10 8.96 3.49
CA ALA A 278 -30.50 7.75 4.04
C ALA A 278 -29.40 7.14 3.14
N ALA A 279 -29.54 7.33 1.82
CA ALA A 279 -28.49 6.95 0.86
C ALA A 279 -27.27 7.87 0.86
N GLY A 280 -27.30 8.98 1.62
CA GLY A 280 -26.17 9.90 1.79
C GLY A 280 -26.16 11.09 0.84
N PHE A 281 -27.28 11.42 0.19
CA PHE A 281 -27.43 12.69 -0.52
C PHE A 281 -27.66 13.84 0.50
N GLY A 282 -26.94 14.95 0.31
CA GLY A 282 -27.05 16.10 1.23
C GLY A 282 -28.35 16.89 1.10
N SER A 283 -29.10 16.71 -0.01
CA SER A 283 -30.43 17.32 -0.24
C SER A 283 -31.18 16.59 -1.34
N TYR A 284 -32.50 16.75 -1.32
CA TYR A 284 -33.35 16.21 -2.40
C TYR A 284 -33.04 16.82 -3.78
N SER A 285 -32.67 18.10 -3.83
CA SER A 285 -32.27 18.77 -5.06
C SER A 285 -30.99 18.16 -5.66
N GLN A 286 -30.00 17.84 -4.82
CA GLN A 286 -28.79 17.14 -5.25
C GLN A 286 -29.13 15.74 -5.78
N PHE A 287 -29.93 14.98 -5.02
CA PHE A 287 -30.39 13.66 -5.42
C PHE A 287 -31.14 13.72 -6.77
N HIS A 288 -32.11 14.61 -6.92
CA HIS A 288 -32.89 14.74 -8.15
C HIS A 288 -32.01 15.00 -9.38
N ARG A 289 -31.04 15.91 -9.25
CA ARG A 289 -30.11 16.22 -10.32
C ARG A 289 -29.25 14.99 -10.68
N VAL A 290 -28.67 14.30 -9.70
CA VAL A 290 -27.83 13.11 -9.90
C VAL A 290 -28.65 11.98 -10.50
N PHE A 291 -29.85 11.72 -9.96
CA PHE A 291 -30.73 10.69 -10.46
C PHE A 291 -31.08 10.90 -11.94
N ARG A 292 -31.46 12.14 -12.30
CA ARG A 292 -31.79 12.50 -13.69
C ARG A 292 -30.58 12.33 -14.61
N THR A 293 -29.39 12.69 -14.16
CA THR A 293 -28.15 12.53 -14.94
C THR A 293 -27.81 11.05 -15.19
N LEU A 294 -28.00 10.18 -14.18
CA LEU A 294 -27.61 8.77 -14.26
C LEU A 294 -28.72 7.86 -14.83
N ARG A 295 -30.00 8.24 -14.71
CA ARG A 295 -31.17 7.43 -15.16
C ARG A 295 -31.93 8.04 -16.33
N GLY A 296 -31.61 9.24 -16.76
CA GLY A 296 -32.26 9.92 -17.89
C GLY A 296 -33.64 10.48 -17.62
N ALA A 297 -34.27 10.15 -16.46
CA ALA A 297 -35.62 10.58 -16.07
C ALA A 297 -35.65 11.13 -14.64
N SER A 298 -36.68 11.90 -14.28
CA SER A 298 -36.85 12.31 -12.88
C SER A 298 -37.20 11.10 -12.00
N PRO A 299 -36.86 11.12 -10.67
CA PRO A 299 -37.27 10.04 -9.77
C PRO A 299 -38.75 9.73 -9.83
N ARG A 300 -39.60 10.76 -9.82
CA ARG A 300 -41.06 10.61 -9.89
C ARG A 300 -41.49 9.91 -11.18
N THR A 301 -40.98 10.33 -12.32
CA THR A 301 -41.30 9.72 -13.63
C THR A 301 -40.80 8.28 -13.71
N TYR A 302 -39.64 8.00 -13.17
CA TYR A 302 -39.07 6.67 -13.18
C TYR A 302 -39.89 5.68 -12.37
N PHE A 303 -40.31 6.04 -11.16
CA PHE A 303 -41.12 5.15 -10.30
C PHE A 303 -42.62 5.11 -10.64
N SER A 304 -43.18 6.17 -11.27
CA SER A 304 -44.58 6.12 -11.73
C SER A 304 -44.78 5.28 -13.01
N GLY A 305 -43.72 4.94 -13.72
CA GLY A 305 -43.79 4.05 -14.89
C GLY A 305 -43.57 2.57 -14.57
N HIS A 306 -43.32 2.21 -13.31
CA HIS A 306 -43.05 0.84 -12.85
C HIS A 306 -44.15 0.33 -11.88
N THR A 307 -45.26 1.04 -11.73
CA THR A 307 -46.51 0.59 -11.13
C THR A 307 -47.46 0.29 -12.27
#